data_3e9c2b6d8403bf5650e3db39af6ee5af
#
_entry.id   3e9c2b6d8403bf5650e3db39af6ee5af
#
_cell.length_a   1.000
_cell.length_b   1.000
_cell.length_c   1.000
_cell.angle_alpha   90.00
_cell.angle_beta   90.00
_cell.angle_gamma   90.00
#
_symmetry.space_group_name_H-M   'P 1'
#
loop_
_entity.id
_entity.type
_entity.pdbx_description
1 polymer ?
#
loop_
_entity_poly.entity_id
_entity_poly.type
_entity_poly.pdbx_seq_one_letter_code
_entity_poly.pdbx_strand_id
1 'polypeptide(L)'
;MFKSKLALAVALGLGMSSPLWAAEGGIEARLAALEARVQAAESRAAAAEARADEAQSKASEARETAVVAKAQSEKVDKQTAGAQGFEFHGYARSGLLVNSNGNGGRGGPYVTPAGSVGGAVGRLGNEDDTYMEANLLKTQTFDDGSWARYKLMLADGVETSNDWTASDSSLNTRQVFAEIGDLASFSGPFQHSVLWAGKRFDRDNFDIHWLDSDVVFLAGTGGGVYDVQLADSWKANFSLYGRDYGDISASGLSDIESYILTMNNRFGNWQWMLNGLSAKDNEARINDGGVGSEAANKGAHTLLAYHGESFFGINPGFSKAAVLYGHGLGAELKGLGSDSELLPDADAVRVAVFGATDLNPRWRLAPALLAEQSQDRYVKGDEYQWLTLNTRVAQVLSQNVELVYEAAWQYMDLDPKGYKGRQAVSGNFTKLTFAPTFKAQTAGFFERPELRVFATWMDWSSELDNYASTDAMGQSDFTAGGEWNFGVQMETWF
;
A
#
# COMPACT_ATOMS: atom_id res chain seq x y z
N MET A 1 2.04 45.54 13.65
CA MET A 1 2.46 46.70 12.82
C MET A 1 3.21 46.21 11.59
N PHE A 2 2.60 45.25 10.82
CA PHE A 2 3.21 44.65 9.62
C PHE A 2 2.17 44.37 8.51
N LYS A 3 0.98 44.99 8.58
CA LYS A 3 -0.13 44.79 7.62
C LYS A 3 -0.19 45.77 6.45
N SER A 4 0.77 46.70 6.28
CA SER A 4 0.63 47.77 5.28
C SER A 4 1.66 47.73 4.11
N LYS A 5 2.50 46.71 3.99
CA LYS A 5 3.53 46.66 2.94
C LYS A 5 3.28 45.63 1.83
N LEU A 6 2.28 44.76 1.94
CA LEU A 6 1.97 43.78 0.89
C LEU A 6 0.98 44.32 -0.16
N ALA A 7 0.19 45.29 0.18
CA ALA A 7 -0.78 45.88 -0.77
C ALA A 7 -0.15 46.81 -1.84
N LEU A 8 1.10 47.24 -1.66
CA LEU A 8 1.75 48.16 -2.58
C LEU A 8 2.61 47.48 -3.67
N ALA A 9 2.92 46.21 -3.51
CA ALA A 9 3.77 45.48 -4.48
C ALA A 9 2.98 44.89 -5.67
N VAL A 10 1.66 44.80 -5.59
CA VAL A 10 0.81 44.24 -6.67
C VAL A 10 0.40 45.34 -7.65
N ALA A 11 0.52 46.61 -7.28
CA ALA A 11 0.11 47.75 -8.14
C ALA A 11 1.19 48.24 -9.13
N LEU A 12 2.43 47.77 -9.04
CA LEU A 12 3.57 48.27 -9.85
C LEU A 12 4.05 47.32 -10.95
N GLY A 13 3.39 46.18 -11.16
CA GLY A 13 3.80 45.15 -12.14
C GLY A 13 3.07 45.18 -13.49
N LEU A 14 2.19 46.11 -13.77
CA LEU A 14 1.42 46.16 -15.01
C LEU A 14 1.54 47.52 -15.70
N GLY A 15 2.73 47.89 -16.04
CA GLY A 15 2.97 49.05 -16.92
C GLY A 15 4.01 48.72 -17.98
N MET A 16 3.55 48.70 -19.22
CA MET A 16 4.26 48.85 -20.49
C MET A 16 4.15 47.65 -21.44
N SER A 17 3.20 47.76 -22.36
CA SER A 17 3.42 48.01 -23.79
C SER A 17 2.10 47.86 -24.54
N SER A 18 1.63 48.93 -25.10
CA SER A 18 0.61 48.93 -26.14
C SER A 18 1.19 49.57 -27.38
N PRO A 19 0.69 49.23 -28.55
CA PRO A 19 0.48 50.28 -29.56
C PRO A 19 -1.01 50.60 -29.72
N LEU A 20 -1.28 51.88 -29.79
CA LEU A 20 -2.52 52.49 -30.26
C LEU A 20 -2.94 51.93 -31.62
N TRP A 21 -4.22 51.53 -31.72
CA TRP A 21 -5.08 51.95 -32.86
C TRP A 21 -6.54 51.88 -32.40
N ALA A 22 -7.26 52.91 -32.79
CA ALA A 22 -8.59 53.29 -32.37
C ALA A 22 -9.68 52.33 -32.88
N ALA A 23 -10.63 52.04 -32.01
CA ALA A 23 -12.01 51.81 -32.37
C ALA A 23 -12.86 52.35 -31.21
N GLU A 24 -13.82 53.18 -31.51
CA GLU A 24 -14.79 53.83 -30.63
C GLU A 24 -15.68 52.79 -29.96
N GLY A 25 -15.25 52.32 -28.82
CA GLY A 25 -16.11 51.71 -27.78
C GLY A 25 -16.07 52.68 -26.62
N GLY A 26 -17.19 53.32 -26.33
CA GLY A 26 -17.28 54.43 -25.42
C GLY A 26 -16.67 54.20 -24.06
N ILE A 27 -16.30 55.28 -23.40
CA ILE A 27 -15.77 55.32 -22.02
C ILE A 27 -16.60 54.43 -21.08
N GLU A 28 -17.89 54.28 -21.31
CA GLU A 28 -18.80 53.44 -20.57
C GLU A 28 -18.48 51.93 -20.68
N ALA A 29 -18.12 51.40 -21.85
CA ALA A 29 -17.71 50.03 -22.03
C ALA A 29 -16.37 49.71 -21.36
N ARG A 30 -15.47 50.68 -21.33
CA ARG A 30 -14.19 50.55 -20.59
C ARG A 30 -14.40 50.62 -19.07
N LEU A 31 -15.34 51.48 -18.65
CA LEU A 31 -15.70 51.57 -17.23
C LEU A 31 -16.36 50.26 -16.75
N ALA A 32 -17.33 49.74 -17.49
CA ALA A 32 -17.98 48.46 -17.19
C ALA A 32 -16.98 47.28 -17.17
N ALA A 33 -16.01 47.24 -18.08
CA ALA A 33 -14.97 46.23 -18.08
C ALA A 33 -13.99 46.39 -16.90
N LEU A 34 -13.71 47.58 -16.46
CA LEU A 34 -12.92 47.85 -15.26
C LEU A 34 -13.68 47.50 -14.00
N GLU A 35 -14.95 47.82 -13.89
CA GLU A 35 -15.82 47.47 -12.78
C GLU A 35 -15.93 45.94 -12.66
N ALA A 36 -16.14 45.23 -13.77
CA ALA A 36 -16.16 43.77 -13.77
C ALA A 36 -14.81 43.14 -13.31
N ARG A 37 -13.68 43.75 -13.70
CA ARG A 37 -12.36 43.30 -13.24
C ARG A 37 -12.10 43.62 -11.77
N VAL A 38 -12.56 44.74 -11.28
CA VAL A 38 -12.49 45.09 -9.85
C VAL A 38 -13.35 44.11 -9.04
N GLN A 39 -14.58 43.84 -9.45
CA GLN A 39 -15.48 42.93 -8.81
C GLN A 39 -14.92 41.48 -8.81
N ALA A 40 -14.29 41.05 -9.91
CA ALA A 40 -13.60 39.77 -9.98
C ALA A 40 -12.34 39.73 -9.11
N ALA A 41 -11.63 40.84 -8.97
CA ALA A 41 -10.47 40.93 -8.07
C ALA A 41 -10.90 40.94 -6.59
N GLU A 42 -11.95 41.64 -6.25
CA GLU A 42 -12.54 41.65 -4.90
C GLU A 42 -13.07 40.27 -4.49
N SER A 43 -13.75 39.56 -5.38
CA SER A 43 -14.23 38.22 -5.11
C SER A 43 -13.07 37.20 -4.93
N ARG A 44 -11.98 37.36 -5.69
CA ARG A 44 -10.76 36.55 -5.50
C ARG A 44 -10.04 36.91 -4.21
N ALA A 45 -9.99 38.19 -3.84
CA ALA A 45 -9.40 38.60 -2.56
C ALA A 45 -10.19 38.06 -1.38
N ALA A 46 -11.52 38.15 -1.42
CA ALA A 46 -12.39 37.59 -0.37
C ALA A 46 -12.26 36.05 -0.26
N ALA A 47 -12.16 35.36 -1.41
CA ALA A 47 -11.92 33.94 -1.42
C ALA A 47 -10.52 33.55 -0.89
N ALA A 48 -9.51 34.38 -1.15
CA ALA A 48 -8.16 34.19 -0.63
C ALA A 48 -8.09 34.48 0.89
N GLU A 49 -8.80 35.51 1.35
CA GLU A 49 -8.92 35.79 2.80
C GLU A 49 -9.65 34.65 3.53
N ALA A 50 -10.76 34.13 3.00
CA ALA A 50 -11.48 33.01 3.59
C ALA A 50 -10.61 31.75 3.68
N ARG A 51 -9.81 31.47 2.64
CA ARG A 51 -8.85 30.34 2.66
C ARG A 51 -7.71 30.57 3.66
N ALA A 52 -7.23 31.81 3.78
CA ALA A 52 -6.19 32.16 4.76
C ALA A 52 -6.70 32.03 6.19
N ASP A 53 -7.93 32.43 6.46
CA ASP A 53 -8.56 32.29 7.78
C ASP A 53 -8.82 30.82 8.12
N GLU A 54 -9.27 30.02 7.16
CA GLU A 54 -9.45 28.57 7.33
C GLU A 54 -8.09 27.88 7.57
N ALA A 55 -7.07 28.21 6.79
CA ALA A 55 -5.71 27.69 6.97
C ALA A 55 -5.13 28.11 8.35
N GLN A 56 -5.41 29.32 8.79
CA GLN A 56 -4.97 29.80 10.10
C GLN A 56 -5.71 29.12 11.26
N SER A 57 -6.99 28.81 11.09
CA SER A 57 -7.77 28.01 12.05
C SER A 57 -7.22 26.57 12.15
N LYS A 58 -7.04 25.91 10.99
CA LYS A 58 -6.45 24.55 10.93
C LYS A 58 -5.03 24.52 11.46
N ALA A 59 -4.22 25.55 11.22
CA ALA A 59 -2.87 25.67 11.77
C ALA A 59 -2.87 25.87 13.31
N SER A 60 -3.85 26.57 13.84
CA SER A 60 -3.99 26.72 15.30
C SER A 60 -4.48 25.44 15.95
N GLU A 61 -5.43 24.72 15.36
CA GLU A 61 -5.88 23.39 15.82
C GLU A 61 -4.75 22.36 15.75
N ALA A 62 -3.98 22.35 14.65
CA ALA A 62 -2.81 21.48 14.52
C ALA A 62 -1.72 21.81 15.56
N ARG A 63 -1.51 23.10 15.87
CA ARG A 63 -0.59 23.52 16.94
C ARG A 63 -1.08 23.10 18.32
N GLU A 64 -2.37 23.23 18.59
CA GLU A 64 -2.98 22.82 19.86
C GLU A 64 -2.90 21.30 20.02
N THR A 65 -3.20 20.55 18.96
CA THR A 65 -3.04 19.10 18.89
C THR A 65 -1.56 18.68 19.08
N ALA A 66 -0.62 19.38 18.44
CA ALA A 66 0.81 19.14 18.58
C ALA A 66 1.32 19.47 19.99
N VAL A 67 0.80 20.51 20.63
CA VAL A 67 1.12 20.85 22.04
C VAL A 67 0.58 19.79 23.00
N VAL A 68 -0.65 19.33 22.78
CA VAL A 68 -1.25 18.23 23.56
C VAL A 68 -0.48 16.93 23.35
N ALA A 69 -0.16 16.58 22.09
CA ALA A 69 0.63 15.40 21.75
C ALA A 69 2.04 15.47 22.34
N LYS A 70 2.68 16.64 22.30
CA LYS A 70 3.99 16.88 22.93
C LYS A 70 3.93 16.77 24.45
N ALA A 71 2.93 17.38 25.09
CA ALA A 71 2.73 17.27 26.53
C ALA A 71 2.39 15.84 26.97
N GLN A 72 1.67 15.11 26.13
CA GLN A 72 1.36 13.69 26.33
C GLN A 72 2.60 12.82 26.11
N SER A 73 3.43 13.11 25.09
CA SER A 73 4.74 12.49 24.88
C SER A 73 5.68 12.75 26.05
N GLU A 74 5.83 14.00 26.52
CA GLU A 74 6.65 14.34 27.68
C GLU A 74 6.14 13.70 28.98
N LYS A 75 4.84 13.50 29.11
CA LYS A 75 4.23 12.77 30.23
C LYS A 75 4.48 11.29 30.12
N VAL A 76 4.41 10.75 28.91
CA VAL A 76 4.78 9.37 28.56
C VAL A 76 6.28 9.18 28.78
N ASP A 77 7.14 10.08 28.32
CA ASP A 77 8.61 10.01 28.53
C ASP A 77 8.98 10.03 30.02
N LYS A 78 8.31 10.83 30.83
CA LYS A 78 8.51 10.84 32.28
C LYS A 78 7.99 9.59 32.98
N GLN A 79 6.94 8.97 32.45
CA GLN A 79 6.44 7.69 32.95
C GLN A 79 7.23 6.50 32.41
N THR A 80 7.83 6.63 31.20
CA THR A 80 8.59 5.57 30.52
C THR A 80 10.08 5.56 30.85
N ALA A 81 10.64 6.58 31.51
CA ALA A 81 12.00 6.55 32.05
C ALA A 81 12.26 5.39 33.04
N GLY A 82 11.22 4.61 33.36
CA GLY A 82 11.26 3.34 34.09
C GLY A 82 10.39 2.23 33.48
N ALA A 83 9.81 2.40 32.29
CA ALA A 83 8.86 1.44 31.73
C ALA A 83 9.55 0.40 30.87
N GLN A 84 10.02 -0.68 31.46
CA GLN A 84 10.39 -1.89 30.75
C GLN A 84 9.24 -2.35 29.83
N GLY A 85 9.55 -2.71 28.56
CA GLY A 85 8.61 -3.31 27.61
C GLY A 85 7.81 -2.34 26.74
N PHE A 86 8.18 -1.06 26.65
CA PHE A 86 7.67 -0.16 25.60
C PHE A 86 8.60 -0.16 24.38
N GLU A 87 8.02 -0.33 23.19
CA GLU A 87 8.73 -0.32 21.92
C GLU A 87 8.03 0.65 20.96
N PHE A 88 8.81 1.39 20.20
CA PHE A 88 8.34 2.23 19.12
C PHE A 88 9.08 1.84 17.83
N HIS A 89 8.33 1.52 16.79
CA HIS A 89 8.86 1.21 15.48
C HIS A 89 8.16 2.04 14.42
N GLY A 90 8.87 2.45 13.41
CA GLY A 90 8.33 3.24 12.33
C GLY A 90 8.74 2.72 10.96
N TYR A 91 7.91 3.02 9.97
CA TYR A 91 8.22 2.94 8.56
C TYR A 91 7.84 4.27 7.92
N ALA A 92 8.65 4.79 7.03
CA ALA A 92 8.30 5.95 6.25
C ALA A 92 8.98 5.92 4.88
N ARG A 93 8.26 6.41 3.86
CA ARG A 93 8.78 6.75 2.55
C ARG A 93 8.21 8.08 2.08
N SER A 94 9.01 8.80 1.31
CA SER A 94 8.57 10.03 0.64
C SER A 94 9.51 10.33 -0.52
N GLY A 95 8.97 10.80 -1.62
CA GLY A 95 9.78 11.11 -2.77
C GLY A 95 9.07 11.96 -3.81
N LEU A 96 9.81 12.41 -4.81
CA LEU A 96 9.32 13.08 -5.99
C LEU A 96 9.43 12.12 -7.18
N LEU A 97 8.35 11.99 -7.94
CA LEU A 97 8.30 11.23 -9.19
C LEU A 97 7.80 12.15 -10.30
N VAL A 98 8.57 12.30 -11.37
CA VAL A 98 8.21 13.08 -12.54
C VAL A 98 8.46 12.27 -13.82
N ASN A 99 7.57 12.38 -14.80
CA ASN A 99 7.74 11.74 -16.09
C ASN A 99 8.60 12.57 -17.05
N SER A 100 8.87 12.04 -18.24
CA SER A 100 9.69 12.71 -19.26
C SER A 100 9.11 14.03 -19.78
N ASN A 101 7.82 14.27 -19.59
CA ASN A 101 7.15 15.52 -19.97
C ASN A 101 7.18 16.59 -18.85
N GLY A 102 7.77 16.27 -17.69
CA GLY A 102 7.84 17.16 -16.54
C GLY A 102 6.56 17.22 -15.71
N ASN A 103 5.61 16.33 -15.97
CA ASN A 103 4.40 16.16 -15.17
C ASN A 103 4.69 15.25 -13.97
N GLY A 104 3.85 15.28 -12.94
CA GLY A 104 3.87 14.29 -11.88
C GLY A 104 3.77 12.89 -12.51
N GLY A 105 4.72 12.01 -12.19
CA GLY A 105 4.68 10.63 -12.62
C GLY A 105 3.54 9.89 -11.92
N ARG A 106 3.06 8.83 -12.54
CA ARG A 106 2.15 7.88 -11.88
C ARG A 106 2.97 6.72 -11.35
N GLY A 107 2.70 6.32 -10.13
CA GLY A 107 3.53 5.37 -9.42
C GLY A 107 2.78 4.27 -8.70
N GLY A 108 3.55 3.48 -7.96
CA GLY A 108 3.10 2.36 -7.16
C GLY A 108 3.52 1.01 -7.73
N PRO A 109 3.59 -0.02 -6.88
CA PRO A 109 4.05 -1.36 -7.27
C PRO A 109 3.10 -2.05 -8.25
N TYR A 110 1.84 -1.64 -8.31
CA TYR A 110 0.80 -2.17 -9.19
C TYR A 110 0.53 -1.29 -10.41
N VAL A 111 1.43 -0.36 -10.70
CA VAL A 111 1.31 0.49 -11.89
C VAL A 111 1.68 -0.33 -13.12
N THR A 112 0.66 -0.93 -13.72
CA THR A 112 0.71 -1.68 -14.98
C THR A 112 -0.54 -1.38 -15.81
N PRO A 113 -0.53 -1.59 -17.12
CA PRO A 113 -1.71 -1.35 -17.97
C PRO A 113 -2.94 -2.17 -17.58
N ALA A 114 -2.75 -3.30 -16.92
CA ALA A 114 -3.84 -4.17 -16.46
C ALA A 114 -4.34 -3.82 -15.05
N GLY A 115 -3.76 -2.82 -14.39
CA GLY A 115 -4.13 -2.43 -13.04
C GLY A 115 -3.95 -3.57 -12.04
N SER A 116 -4.86 -3.68 -11.07
CA SER A 116 -4.75 -4.67 -9.98
C SER A 116 -4.78 -6.13 -10.41
N VAL A 117 -5.40 -6.45 -11.55
CA VAL A 117 -5.42 -7.84 -12.08
C VAL A 117 -4.11 -8.23 -12.75
N GLY A 118 -3.19 -7.29 -13.00
CA GLY A 118 -1.88 -7.54 -13.57
C GLY A 118 -0.79 -7.95 -12.58
N GLY A 119 -1.07 -7.90 -11.29
CA GLY A 119 -0.09 -8.20 -10.23
C GLY A 119 0.96 -7.11 -10.02
N ALA A 120 1.82 -7.29 -9.03
CA ALA A 120 2.87 -6.34 -8.68
C ALA A 120 4.08 -6.45 -9.62
N VAL A 121 4.66 -5.32 -10.00
CA VAL A 121 5.84 -5.27 -10.89
C VAL A 121 7.13 -4.85 -10.17
N GLY A 122 7.04 -4.22 -9.02
CA GLY A 122 8.18 -3.73 -8.24
C GLY A 122 8.09 -2.24 -7.96
N ARG A 123 8.61 -1.83 -6.83
CA ARG A 123 8.42 -0.48 -6.27
C ARG A 123 9.56 0.50 -6.53
N LEU A 124 10.77 0.03 -6.88
CA LEU A 124 11.91 0.92 -7.06
C LEU A 124 11.66 1.91 -8.19
N GLY A 125 11.71 3.21 -7.88
CA GLY A 125 11.58 4.29 -8.86
C GLY A 125 10.20 4.43 -9.51
N ASN A 126 9.13 3.97 -8.85
CA ASN A 126 7.76 4.15 -9.30
C ASN A 126 6.75 4.41 -8.16
N GLU A 127 7.21 4.90 -7.00
CA GLU A 127 6.34 5.33 -5.90
C GLU A 127 6.30 6.84 -5.85
N ASP A 128 5.09 7.39 -5.85
CA ASP A 128 4.77 8.82 -5.91
C ASP A 128 4.09 9.32 -4.64
N ASP A 129 4.14 8.54 -3.56
CA ASP A 129 3.48 8.84 -2.30
C ASP A 129 4.45 9.25 -1.19
N THR A 130 3.90 9.97 -0.22
CA THR A 130 4.44 10.08 1.13
C THR A 130 3.60 9.18 2.02
N TYR A 131 4.22 8.17 2.61
CA TYR A 131 3.55 7.17 3.44
C TYR A 131 4.31 6.94 4.73
N MET A 132 3.59 6.81 5.84
CA MET A 132 4.19 6.49 7.13
C MET A 132 3.37 5.49 7.94
N GLU A 133 4.06 4.72 8.77
CA GLU A 133 3.49 3.86 9.81
C GLU A 133 4.17 4.13 11.14
N ALA A 134 3.39 4.25 12.20
CA ALA A 134 3.86 4.34 13.57
C ALA A 134 3.31 3.15 14.36
N ASN A 135 4.20 2.31 14.88
CA ASN A 135 3.89 1.13 15.68
C ASN A 135 4.29 1.38 17.14
N LEU A 136 3.33 1.35 18.03
CA LEU A 136 3.51 1.43 19.48
C LEU A 136 3.19 0.08 20.09
N LEU A 137 4.15 -0.52 20.78
CA LEU A 137 3.97 -1.79 21.48
C LEU A 137 4.25 -1.58 22.98
N LYS A 138 3.46 -2.21 23.82
CA LYS A 138 3.70 -2.29 25.25
C LYS A 138 3.56 -3.74 25.69
N THR A 139 4.65 -4.31 26.20
CA THR A 139 4.65 -5.64 26.83
C THR A 139 4.77 -5.50 28.34
N GLN A 140 3.99 -6.27 29.07
CA GLN A 140 4.01 -6.36 30.52
C GLN A 140 4.08 -7.82 30.91
N THR A 141 5.01 -8.18 31.79
CA THR A 141 5.12 -9.51 32.39
C THR A 141 4.61 -9.45 33.83
N PHE A 142 3.90 -10.47 34.26
CA PHE A 142 3.34 -10.59 35.60
C PHE A 142 4.16 -11.58 36.47
N ASP A 143 3.94 -11.53 37.79
CA ASP A 143 4.72 -12.32 38.75
C ASP A 143 4.57 -13.85 38.56
N ASP A 144 3.46 -14.31 37.98
CA ASP A 144 3.18 -15.70 37.68
C ASP A 144 3.83 -16.18 36.35
N GLY A 145 4.57 -15.29 35.67
CA GLY A 145 5.22 -15.57 34.39
C GLY A 145 4.33 -15.31 33.16
N SER A 146 3.04 -15.05 33.34
CA SER A 146 2.17 -14.65 32.24
C SER A 146 2.54 -13.26 31.73
N TRP A 147 2.16 -12.96 30.50
CA TRP A 147 2.43 -11.65 29.90
C TRP A 147 1.25 -11.12 29.10
N ALA A 148 1.19 -9.81 28.97
CA ALA A 148 0.26 -9.12 28.08
C ALA A 148 1.02 -8.18 27.17
N ARG A 149 0.61 -8.10 25.88
CA ARG A 149 1.11 -7.15 24.88
C ARG A 149 -0.04 -6.38 24.27
N TYR A 150 0.17 -5.10 24.12
CA TYR A 150 -0.75 -4.18 23.45
C TYR A 150 -0.05 -3.61 22.22
N LYS A 151 -0.72 -3.60 21.08
CA LYS A 151 -0.22 -2.98 19.84
C LYS A 151 -1.20 -1.94 19.32
N LEU A 152 -0.66 -0.76 18.99
CA LEU A 152 -1.32 0.25 18.20
C LEU A 152 -0.47 0.53 16.96
N MET A 153 -1.06 0.46 15.79
CA MET A 153 -0.45 0.89 14.54
C MET A 153 -1.33 1.95 13.88
N LEU A 154 -0.72 3.10 13.67
CA LEU A 154 -1.30 4.20 12.89
C LEU A 154 -0.58 4.27 11.55
N ALA A 155 -1.29 4.59 10.49
CA ALA A 155 -0.69 4.85 9.19
C ALA A 155 -1.40 6.03 8.51
N ASP A 156 -0.62 6.76 7.73
CA ASP A 156 -1.10 7.85 6.88
C ASP A 156 -0.37 7.82 5.54
N GLY A 157 -1.06 8.22 4.47
CA GLY A 157 -0.50 8.29 3.13
C GLY A 157 -1.14 9.40 2.34
N VAL A 158 -0.31 10.16 1.64
CA VAL A 158 -0.72 11.25 0.74
C VAL A 158 0.13 11.20 -0.52
N GLU A 159 -0.39 11.74 -1.63
CA GLU A 159 0.40 11.92 -2.84
C GLU A 159 1.54 12.91 -2.61
N THR A 160 2.73 12.65 -3.16
CA THR A 160 3.90 13.53 -2.99
C THR A 160 3.81 14.84 -3.76
N SER A 161 2.88 14.94 -4.72
CA SER A 161 2.58 16.19 -5.41
C SER A 161 1.90 17.25 -4.52
N ASN A 162 1.38 16.82 -3.36
CA ASN A 162 0.85 17.73 -2.37
C ASN A 162 1.99 18.49 -1.68
N ASP A 163 1.74 19.74 -1.37
CA ASP A 163 2.60 20.53 -0.51
C ASP A 163 2.35 20.20 0.98
N TRP A 164 2.94 20.98 1.89
CA TRP A 164 2.79 20.81 3.33
C TRP A 164 1.35 21.03 3.84
N THR A 165 0.45 21.53 3.00
CA THR A 165 -0.96 21.83 3.32
C THR A 165 -1.91 20.79 2.73
N ALA A 166 -1.51 19.52 2.63
CA ALA A 166 -2.39 18.48 2.13
C ALA A 166 -3.80 18.61 2.71
N SER A 167 -4.78 18.70 1.83
CA SER A 167 -6.18 18.93 2.21
C SER A 167 -6.82 17.68 2.79
N ASP A 168 -6.27 16.50 2.46
CA ASP A 168 -6.80 15.22 2.86
C ASP A 168 -5.71 14.38 3.55
N SER A 169 -6.01 13.90 4.74
CA SER A 169 -5.23 12.91 5.48
C SER A 169 -6.02 11.60 5.50
N SER A 170 -5.36 10.52 5.16
CA SER A 170 -5.91 9.17 5.28
C SER A 170 -5.47 8.48 6.57
N LEU A 171 -5.16 9.27 7.61
CA LEU A 171 -4.75 8.73 8.90
C LEU A 171 -5.77 7.72 9.41
N ASN A 172 -5.31 6.49 9.58
CA ASN A 172 -6.16 5.42 10.06
C ASN A 172 -5.46 4.56 11.10
N THR A 173 -6.28 3.93 11.95
CA THR A 173 -5.83 2.91 12.86
C THR A 173 -5.80 1.57 12.14
N ARG A 174 -4.61 1.16 11.70
CA ARG A 174 -4.42 -0.09 10.97
C ARG A 174 -4.55 -1.31 11.87
N GLN A 175 -3.97 -1.25 13.07
CA GLN A 175 -4.05 -2.32 14.05
C GLN A 175 -4.27 -1.76 15.46
N VAL A 176 -5.16 -2.38 16.22
CA VAL A 176 -5.32 -2.21 17.66
C VAL A 176 -5.72 -3.55 18.23
N PHE A 177 -4.82 -4.22 18.94
CA PHE A 177 -5.12 -5.50 19.54
C PHE A 177 -4.33 -5.71 20.84
N ALA A 178 -4.82 -6.66 21.64
CA ALA A 178 -4.10 -7.18 22.79
C ALA A 178 -3.80 -8.65 22.62
N GLU A 179 -2.68 -9.09 23.17
CA GLU A 179 -2.26 -10.48 23.29
C GLU A 179 -2.00 -10.80 24.75
N ILE A 180 -2.30 -12.02 25.16
CA ILE A 180 -1.93 -12.57 26.45
C ILE A 180 -1.39 -13.99 26.28
N GLY A 181 -0.28 -14.29 26.91
CA GLY A 181 0.37 -15.60 26.76
C GLY A 181 0.93 -16.13 28.06
N ASP A 182 1.38 -17.38 28.03
CA ASP A 182 1.92 -18.14 29.17
C ASP A 182 0.99 -18.14 30.39
N LEU A 183 -0.32 -18.30 30.14
CA LEU A 183 -1.33 -18.30 31.19
C LEU A 183 -1.17 -19.52 32.08
N ALA A 184 -1.05 -19.34 33.39
CA ALA A 184 -0.87 -20.42 34.37
C ALA A 184 -2.02 -21.47 34.38
N SER A 185 -3.21 -21.08 33.92
CA SER A 185 -4.37 -21.97 33.75
C SER A 185 -4.29 -22.84 32.51
N PHE A 186 -3.35 -22.59 31.57
CA PHE A 186 -3.21 -23.37 30.34
C PHE A 186 -2.24 -24.52 30.54
N SER A 187 -2.54 -25.66 29.90
CA SER A 187 -1.73 -26.85 29.98
C SER A 187 -1.80 -27.69 28.71
N GLY A 188 -0.94 -28.70 28.60
CA GLY A 188 -0.86 -29.55 27.41
C GLY A 188 -0.57 -28.76 26.15
N PRO A 189 -1.28 -28.97 25.03
CA PRO A 189 -1.03 -28.23 23.78
C PRO A 189 -1.16 -26.72 23.88
N PHE A 190 -1.88 -26.20 24.86
CA PHE A 190 -2.12 -24.77 25.05
C PHE A 190 -1.16 -24.10 26.02
N GLN A 191 -0.23 -24.81 26.66
CA GLN A 191 0.62 -24.31 27.74
C GLN A 191 1.34 -22.99 27.40
N HIS A 192 1.81 -22.84 26.17
CA HIS A 192 2.52 -21.65 25.69
C HIS A 192 1.75 -20.91 24.59
N SER A 193 0.45 -21.15 24.50
CA SER A 193 -0.36 -20.47 23.48
C SER A 193 -0.62 -19.03 23.85
N VAL A 194 -0.89 -18.22 22.83
CA VAL A 194 -1.17 -16.80 22.92
C VAL A 194 -2.61 -16.56 22.49
N LEU A 195 -3.41 -15.99 23.37
CA LEU A 195 -4.73 -15.49 23.02
C LEU A 195 -4.59 -14.04 22.53
N TRP A 196 -5.33 -13.69 21.50
CA TRP A 196 -5.38 -12.32 21.03
C TRP A 196 -6.81 -11.89 20.65
N ALA A 197 -7.09 -10.60 20.75
CA ALA A 197 -8.32 -10.00 20.25
C ALA A 197 -8.11 -8.55 19.85
N GLY A 198 -8.83 -8.08 18.81
CA GLY A 198 -8.80 -6.72 18.31
C GLY A 198 -8.73 -6.64 16.79
N LYS A 199 -8.40 -5.45 16.27
CA LYS A 199 -8.15 -5.21 14.85
C LYS A 199 -6.70 -5.54 14.53
N ARG A 200 -6.50 -6.50 13.66
CA ARG A 200 -5.16 -7.03 13.32
C ARG A 200 -5.07 -7.37 11.85
N PHE A 201 -3.88 -7.24 11.28
CA PHE A 201 -3.52 -7.97 10.08
C PHE A 201 -2.32 -8.86 10.31
N ASP A 202 -2.32 -9.99 9.59
CA ASP A 202 -1.29 -11.01 9.67
C ASP A 202 -0.75 -11.28 8.27
N ARG A 203 0.51 -10.91 8.06
CA ARG A 203 1.22 -11.13 6.80
C ARG A 203 2.02 -12.42 6.83
N ASP A 204 2.18 -13.00 8.01
CA ASP A 204 2.90 -14.26 8.25
C ASP A 204 4.27 -14.34 7.55
N ASN A 205 4.96 -13.18 7.47
CA ASN A 205 6.26 -13.02 6.80
C ASN A 205 6.25 -13.29 5.28
N PHE A 206 5.13 -13.08 4.61
CA PHE A 206 5.02 -13.16 3.15
C PHE A 206 5.07 -11.83 2.42
N ASP A 207 5.50 -10.77 3.08
CA ASP A 207 5.79 -9.51 2.42
C ASP A 207 7.06 -9.63 1.54
N ILE A 208 6.92 -9.28 0.27
CA ILE A 208 8.03 -9.14 -0.67
C ILE A 208 8.35 -7.66 -0.76
N HIS A 209 9.19 -7.19 0.15
CA HIS A 209 9.44 -5.76 0.35
C HIS A 209 9.77 -5.00 -0.95
N TRP A 210 10.60 -5.54 -1.83
CA TRP A 210 11.00 -4.88 -3.08
C TRP A 210 9.92 -4.89 -4.17
N LEU A 211 8.83 -5.65 -3.98
CA LEU A 211 7.62 -5.59 -4.80
C LEU A 211 6.52 -4.77 -4.15
N ASP A 212 6.62 -4.49 -2.83
CA ASP A 212 5.53 -3.98 -1.98
C ASP A 212 4.26 -4.85 -2.12
N SER A 213 4.48 -6.16 -2.15
CA SER A 213 3.41 -7.13 -2.40
C SER A 213 3.41 -8.23 -1.36
N ASP A 214 2.25 -8.42 -0.74
CA ASP A 214 1.99 -9.60 0.08
C ASP A 214 1.65 -10.80 -0.81
N VAL A 215 2.14 -11.98 -0.45
CA VAL A 215 1.72 -13.25 -1.05
C VAL A 215 0.34 -13.62 -0.53
N VAL A 216 0.13 -13.46 0.76
CA VAL A 216 -1.16 -13.61 1.46
C VAL A 216 -1.26 -12.57 2.57
N PHE A 217 -2.44 -12.02 2.75
CA PHE A 217 -2.73 -10.99 3.74
C PHE A 217 -4.07 -11.25 4.42
N LEU A 218 -4.03 -11.59 5.70
CA LEU A 218 -5.20 -11.69 6.55
C LEU A 218 -5.40 -10.39 7.31
N ALA A 219 -6.59 -9.84 7.28
CA ALA A 219 -6.91 -8.60 7.99
C ALA A 219 -8.36 -8.59 8.45
N GLY A 220 -8.61 -7.95 9.57
CA GLY A 220 -9.94 -7.75 10.10
C GLY A 220 -9.94 -7.50 11.60
N THR A 221 -11.13 -7.41 12.18
CA THR A 221 -11.34 -7.38 13.63
C THR A 221 -11.77 -8.76 14.09
N GLY A 222 -11.14 -9.29 15.14
CA GLY A 222 -11.45 -10.64 15.56
C GLY A 222 -10.64 -11.10 16.76
N GLY A 223 -10.37 -12.39 16.80
CA GLY A 223 -9.58 -13.00 17.86
C GLY A 223 -9.09 -14.39 17.48
N GLY A 224 -8.20 -14.92 18.29
CA GLY A 224 -7.64 -16.23 18.02
C GLY A 224 -6.76 -16.76 19.13
N VAL A 225 -6.28 -17.99 18.92
CA VAL A 225 -5.27 -18.63 19.74
C VAL A 225 -4.12 -19.08 18.85
N TYR A 226 -2.92 -18.63 19.18
CA TYR A 226 -1.69 -18.87 18.42
C TYR A 226 -0.74 -19.74 19.21
N ASP A 227 0.21 -20.34 18.51
CA ASP A 227 1.25 -21.19 19.07
C ASP A 227 0.73 -22.43 19.84
N VAL A 228 -0.43 -22.97 19.44
CA VAL A 228 -0.92 -24.22 20.00
C VAL A 228 0.01 -25.36 19.56
N GLN A 229 0.70 -26.01 20.49
CA GLN A 229 1.68 -27.05 20.23
C GLN A 229 0.96 -28.40 20.09
N LEU A 230 0.66 -28.80 18.85
CA LEU A 230 -0.07 -30.08 18.58
C LEU A 230 0.85 -31.30 18.63
N ALA A 231 2.14 -31.15 18.28
CA ALA A 231 3.19 -32.14 18.41
C ALA A 231 4.56 -31.42 18.48
N ASP A 232 5.65 -32.12 18.72
CA ASP A 232 7.01 -31.57 18.93
C ASP A 232 7.44 -30.58 17.81
N SER A 233 7.11 -30.89 16.56
CA SER A 233 7.44 -30.03 15.38
C SER A 233 6.22 -29.39 14.75
N TRP A 234 5.05 -29.44 15.37
CA TRP A 234 3.80 -28.96 14.81
C TRP A 234 3.13 -27.93 15.72
N LYS A 235 3.11 -26.68 15.28
CA LYS A 235 2.34 -25.60 15.88
C LYS A 235 1.19 -25.21 14.98
N ALA A 236 0.07 -24.81 15.58
CA ALA A 236 -1.09 -24.29 14.86
C ALA A 236 -1.61 -23.01 15.47
N ASN A 237 -2.01 -22.07 14.60
CA ASN A 237 -2.71 -20.85 14.94
C ASN A 237 -4.15 -20.97 14.45
N PHE A 238 -5.11 -20.60 15.30
CA PHE A 238 -6.53 -20.55 14.97
C PHE A 238 -7.02 -19.13 15.15
N SER A 239 -7.75 -18.59 14.17
CA SER A 239 -8.29 -17.24 14.25
C SER A 239 -9.59 -17.10 13.50
N LEU A 240 -10.41 -16.15 13.95
CA LEU A 240 -11.60 -15.67 13.27
C LEU A 240 -11.43 -14.18 13.05
N TYR A 241 -11.59 -13.74 11.80
CA TYR A 241 -11.64 -12.35 11.41
C TYR A 241 -13.01 -12.01 10.85
N GLY A 242 -13.50 -10.83 11.19
CA GLY A 242 -14.59 -10.17 10.48
C GLY A 242 -14.05 -8.92 9.79
N ARG A 243 -14.50 -8.65 8.57
CA ARG A 243 -14.12 -7.45 7.82
C ARG A 243 -15.25 -6.92 6.95
N ASP A 244 -15.14 -5.64 6.61
CA ASP A 244 -16.03 -4.98 5.67
C ASP A 244 -15.47 -5.07 4.25
N TYR A 245 -16.34 -4.98 3.26
CA TYR A 245 -15.96 -4.83 1.87
C TYR A 245 -15.64 -3.37 1.48
N GLY A 246 -15.77 -2.43 2.39
CA GLY A 246 -15.42 -1.03 2.18
C GLY A 246 -16.37 -0.27 1.24
N ASP A 247 -16.52 -0.75 0.04
CA ASP A 247 -17.30 -0.11 -1.03
C ASP A 247 -18.81 -0.15 -0.80
N ILE A 248 -19.29 -1.07 0.03
CA ILE A 248 -20.72 -1.22 0.35
C ILE A 248 -21.18 -0.26 1.47
N SER A 249 -20.25 0.35 2.17
CA SER A 249 -20.56 1.32 3.23
C SER A 249 -21.34 2.55 2.73
N ALA A 250 -21.26 2.86 1.44
CA ALA A 250 -22.02 3.93 0.80
C ALA A 250 -23.55 3.69 0.83
N SER A 251 -24.00 2.45 0.96
CA SER A 251 -25.41 2.07 1.06
C SER A 251 -25.97 2.15 2.48
N GLY A 252 -25.17 2.56 3.47
CA GLY A 252 -25.54 2.62 4.88
C GLY A 252 -25.41 1.29 5.63
N LEU A 253 -24.82 0.28 5.01
CA LEU A 253 -24.49 -0.99 5.62
C LEU A 253 -23.11 -0.88 6.25
N SER A 254 -23.02 -0.55 7.53
CA SER A 254 -21.76 -0.45 8.29
C SER A 254 -21.40 -1.74 9.04
N ASP A 255 -22.08 -2.84 8.72
CA ASP A 255 -21.91 -4.10 9.40
C ASP A 255 -20.76 -4.93 8.80
N ILE A 256 -20.19 -5.80 9.62
CA ILE A 256 -19.23 -6.82 9.17
C ILE A 256 -19.93 -7.76 8.17
N GLU A 257 -19.36 -7.91 6.99
CA GLU A 257 -19.99 -8.61 5.88
C GLU A 257 -19.29 -9.90 5.49
N SER A 258 -17.99 -10.03 5.85
CA SER A 258 -17.17 -11.20 5.58
C SER A 258 -16.56 -11.73 6.87
N TYR A 259 -16.61 -13.05 7.03
CA TYR A 259 -15.94 -13.77 8.10
C TYR A 259 -14.91 -14.74 7.52
N ILE A 260 -13.74 -14.81 8.14
CA ILE A 260 -12.63 -15.69 7.75
C ILE A 260 -12.23 -16.51 8.96
N LEU A 261 -12.47 -17.82 8.90
CA LEU A 261 -11.97 -18.78 9.89
C LEU A 261 -10.66 -19.38 9.36
N THR A 262 -9.59 -19.24 10.12
CA THR A 262 -8.24 -19.66 9.73
C THR A 262 -7.70 -20.73 10.64
N MET A 263 -7.07 -21.74 10.05
CA MET A 263 -6.14 -22.67 10.70
C MET A 263 -4.80 -22.58 9.97
N ASN A 264 -3.78 -22.05 10.64
CA ASN A 264 -2.44 -21.87 10.08
C ASN A 264 -1.43 -22.76 10.79
N ASN A 265 -0.89 -23.74 10.09
CA ASN A 265 -0.02 -24.78 10.63
C ASN A 265 1.43 -24.55 10.25
N ARG A 266 2.35 -24.81 11.18
CA ARG A 266 3.79 -24.77 11.00
C ARG A 266 4.40 -26.14 11.34
N PHE A 267 5.17 -26.69 10.38
CA PHE A 267 5.88 -27.98 10.50
C PHE A 267 7.35 -27.72 10.12
N GLY A 268 8.18 -27.33 11.09
CA GLY A 268 9.52 -26.86 10.79
C GLY A 268 9.49 -25.70 9.79
N ASN A 269 10.11 -25.86 8.64
CA ASN A 269 10.15 -24.85 7.58
C ASN A 269 8.91 -24.84 6.66
N TRP A 270 7.97 -25.75 6.87
CA TRP A 270 6.73 -25.81 6.10
C TRP A 270 5.59 -25.11 6.82
N GLN A 271 4.75 -24.46 6.04
CA GLN A 271 3.51 -23.82 6.48
C GLN A 271 2.36 -24.34 5.63
N TRP A 272 1.26 -24.65 6.29
CA TRP A 272 0.00 -24.98 5.64
C TRP A 272 -1.14 -24.21 6.28
N MET A 273 -1.73 -23.28 5.52
CA MET A 273 -2.85 -22.47 5.96
C MET A 273 -4.13 -22.95 5.27
N LEU A 274 -5.20 -23.05 6.05
CA LEU A 274 -6.56 -23.34 5.60
C LEU A 274 -7.47 -22.20 6.05
N ASN A 275 -8.29 -21.68 5.13
CA ASN A 275 -9.27 -20.65 5.44
C ASN A 275 -10.64 -21.06 4.91
N GLY A 276 -11.66 -20.91 5.75
CA GLY A 276 -13.05 -20.94 5.35
C GLY A 276 -13.62 -19.53 5.39
N LEU A 277 -14.30 -19.12 4.32
CA LEU A 277 -14.87 -17.78 4.19
C LEU A 277 -16.39 -17.85 4.09
N SER A 278 -17.06 -16.87 4.68
CA SER A 278 -18.51 -16.70 4.60
C SER A 278 -18.86 -15.23 4.53
N ALA A 279 -19.78 -14.87 3.65
CA ALA A 279 -20.31 -13.51 3.53
C ALA A 279 -21.73 -13.44 4.07
N LYS A 280 -22.10 -12.28 4.62
CA LYS A 280 -23.40 -12.05 5.27
C LYS A 280 -24.51 -11.83 4.25
N ASP A 281 -24.29 -10.99 3.26
CA ASP A 281 -25.34 -10.49 2.39
C ASP A 281 -24.90 -10.44 0.92
N ASN A 282 -25.55 -11.28 0.11
CA ASN A 282 -25.30 -11.32 -1.32
C ASN A 282 -26.05 -10.25 -2.10
N GLU A 283 -27.29 -9.94 -1.70
CA GLU A 283 -28.16 -9.06 -2.47
C GLU A 283 -27.64 -7.62 -2.44
N ALA A 284 -27.16 -7.15 -1.31
CA ALA A 284 -26.58 -5.82 -1.21
C ALA A 284 -25.32 -5.68 -2.09
N ARG A 285 -24.45 -6.68 -2.11
CA ARG A 285 -23.24 -6.70 -2.95
C ARG A 285 -23.57 -6.71 -4.43
N ILE A 286 -24.55 -7.48 -4.85
CA ILE A 286 -25.03 -7.54 -6.23
C ILE A 286 -25.56 -6.17 -6.69
N ASN A 287 -26.30 -5.48 -5.85
CA ASN A 287 -26.90 -4.19 -6.18
C ASN A 287 -25.88 -3.06 -6.29
N ASP A 288 -24.82 -3.11 -5.51
CA ASP A 288 -23.81 -2.03 -5.43
C ASP A 288 -22.66 -2.23 -6.43
N GLY A 289 -22.25 -3.46 -6.66
CA GLY A 289 -21.09 -3.78 -7.50
C GLY A 289 -21.33 -3.89 -9.00
N GLY A 290 -22.56 -3.86 -9.48
CA GLY A 290 -22.87 -4.14 -10.89
C GLY A 290 -22.47 -5.56 -11.31
N VAL A 291 -22.31 -6.46 -10.34
CA VAL A 291 -21.99 -7.87 -10.55
C VAL A 291 -23.21 -8.58 -11.15
N GLY A 292 -22.97 -9.59 -11.98
CA GLY A 292 -24.04 -10.49 -12.44
C GLY A 292 -24.81 -11.11 -11.27
N SER A 293 -25.88 -11.79 -11.55
CA SER A 293 -26.96 -12.18 -10.63
C SER A 293 -26.59 -12.94 -9.35
N GLU A 294 -25.32 -13.36 -9.15
CA GLU A 294 -24.97 -14.27 -8.04
C GLU A 294 -23.54 -14.04 -7.53
N ALA A 295 -23.33 -13.18 -6.55
CA ALA A 295 -22.05 -13.10 -5.85
C ALA A 295 -21.89 -14.28 -4.86
N ALA A 296 -20.65 -14.73 -4.66
CA ALA A 296 -20.33 -15.80 -3.72
C ALA A 296 -20.65 -15.41 -2.28
N ASN A 297 -21.24 -16.31 -1.52
CA ASN A 297 -21.48 -16.15 -0.07
C ASN A 297 -20.62 -17.10 0.77
N LYS A 298 -19.84 -17.97 0.13
CA LYS A 298 -18.93 -18.91 0.77
C LYS A 298 -17.67 -19.06 -0.07
N GLY A 299 -16.61 -19.48 0.59
CA GLY A 299 -15.36 -19.78 -0.10
C GLY A 299 -14.40 -20.55 0.79
N ALA A 300 -13.40 -21.11 0.14
CA ALA A 300 -12.29 -21.79 0.78
C ALA A 300 -10.97 -21.34 0.16
N HIS A 301 -9.94 -21.28 0.97
CA HIS A 301 -8.59 -20.94 0.51
C HIS A 301 -7.58 -21.82 1.23
N THR A 302 -6.53 -22.22 0.54
CA THR A 302 -5.39 -22.91 1.12
C THR A 302 -4.07 -22.38 0.59
N LEU A 303 -3.06 -22.40 1.45
CA LEU A 303 -1.68 -22.06 1.11
C LEU A 303 -0.77 -23.16 1.63
N LEU A 304 0.13 -23.65 0.78
CA LEU A 304 1.28 -24.46 1.16
C LEU A 304 2.54 -23.69 0.85
N ALA A 305 3.40 -23.49 1.86
CA ALA A 305 4.63 -22.75 1.69
C ALA A 305 5.83 -23.41 2.35
N TYR A 306 7.02 -23.10 1.81
CA TYR A 306 8.31 -23.44 2.37
C TYR A 306 9.11 -22.18 2.68
N HIS A 307 9.66 -22.09 3.89
CA HIS A 307 10.50 -21.00 4.36
C HIS A 307 11.95 -21.48 4.51
N GLY A 308 12.77 -21.23 3.50
CA GLY A 308 14.18 -21.65 3.50
C GLY A 308 15.09 -20.65 4.25
N GLU A 309 15.96 -21.19 5.08
CA GLU A 309 16.97 -20.44 5.85
C GLU A 309 18.24 -20.12 5.03
N SER A 310 18.21 -20.39 3.76
CA SER A 310 19.28 -20.09 2.80
C SER A 310 18.67 -19.66 1.47
N PHE A 311 19.46 -18.97 0.65
CA PHE A 311 19.05 -18.61 -0.71
C PHE A 311 19.08 -19.86 -1.60
N PHE A 312 17.96 -20.57 -1.67
CA PHE A 312 17.74 -21.79 -2.46
C PHE A 312 18.81 -22.89 -2.25
N GLY A 313 19.40 -22.97 -1.04
CA GLY A 313 20.47 -23.93 -0.75
C GLY A 313 21.84 -23.58 -1.36
N ILE A 314 21.97 -22.42 -2.03
CA ILE A 314 23.18 -22.04 -2.77
C ILE A 314 24.06 -21.10 -1.94
N ASN A 315 23.46 -20.08 -1.33
CA ASN A 315 24.17 -19.05 -0.57
C ASN A 315 23.49 -18.76 0.78
N PRO A 316 24.18 -18.12 1.73
CA PRO A 316 23.53 -17.50 2.89
C PRO A 316 22.45 -16.51 2.46
N GLY A 317 21.37 -16.40 3.23
CA GLY A 317 20.23 -15.53 2.92
C GLY A 317 18.93 -16.22 3.28
N PHE A 318 17.89 -15.95 2.53
CA PHE A 318 16.62 -16.67 2.68
C PHE A 318 15.96 -16.94 1.33
N SER A 319 15.06 -17.90 1.31
CA SER A 319 14.16 -18.15 0.18
C SER A 319 12.79 -18.56 0.69
N LYS A 320 11.74 -18.20 -0.05
CA LYS A 320 10.38 -18.61 0.21
C LYS A 320 9.73 -19.07 -1.08
N ALA A 321 8.92 -20.10 -0.96
CA ALA A 321 8.09 -20.58 -2.07
C ALA A 321 6.69 -20.89 -1.52
N ALA A 322 5.65 -20.49 -2.24
CA ALA A 322 4.27 -20.74 -1.86
C ALA A 322 3.41 -21.07 -3.08
N VAL A 323 2.44 -21.95 -2.86
CA VAL A 323 1.34 -22.23 -3.76
C VAL A 323 0.04 -21.98 -3.00
N LEU A 324 -0.86 -21.21 -3.61
CA LEU A 324 -2.16 -20.86 -3.07
C LEU A 324 -3.25 -21.34 -4.03
N TYR A 325 -4.35 -21.79 -3.46
CA TYR A 325 -5.58 -22.10 -4.20
C TYR A 325 -6.77 -21.52 -3.45
N GLY A 326 -7.71 -20.96 -4.17
CA GLY A 326 -8.95 -20.45 -3.62
C GLY A 326 -10.15 -20.68 -4.51
N HIS A 327 -11.31 -20.87 -3.87
CA HIS A 327 -12.59 -21.10 -4.53
C HIS A 327 -13.66 -20.22 -3.91
N GLY A 328 -14.59 -19.69 -4.73
CA GLY A 328 -15.62 -18.75 -4.34
C GLY A 328 -15.01 -17.50 -3.69
N LEU A 329 -15.44 -17.10 -2.49
CA LEU A 329 -14.84 -15.98 -1.76
C LEU A 329 -13.34 -16.15 -1.47
N GLY A 330 -12.81 -17.37 -1.56
CA GLY A 330 -11.38 -17.65 -1.39
C GLY A 330 -10.55 -17.39 -2.64
N ALA A 331 -11.15 -17.10 -3.79
CA ALA A 331 -10.44 -16.86 -5.05
C ALA A 331 -9.71 -15.49 -5.07
N GLU A 332 -9.99 -14.57 -4.15
CA GLU A 332 -9.08 -13.46 -3.85
C GLU A 332 -7.92 -13.97 -2.95
N LEU A 333 -6.83 -14.38 -3.60
CA LEU A 333 -5.74 -15.10 -2.94
C LEU A 333 -4.84 -14.23 -2.08
N LYS A 334 -4.73 -12.94 -2.40
CA LYS A 334 -3.88 -12.01 -1.65
C LYS A 334 -4.62 -11.45 -0.45
N GLY A 335 -5.70 -10.74 -0.69
CA GLY A 335 -6.50 -10.05 0.34
C GLY A 335 -7.73 -10.84 0.75
N LEU A 336 -7.56 -11.94 1.43
CA LEU A 336 -8.65 -12.85 1.78
C LEU A 336 -9.88 -12.12 2.32
N GLY A 337 -11.05 -12.38 1.69
CA GLY A 337 -12.33 -11.80 2.07
C GLY A 337 -12.48 -10.30 1.77
N SER A 338 -11.64 -9.71 0.90
CA SER A 338 -11.74 -8.30 0.50
C SER A 338 -12.51 -8.06 -0.80
N ASP A 339 -12.70 -9.07 -1.62
CA ASP A 339 -13.38 -8.94 -2.91
C ASP A 339 -14.85 -9.37 -2.76
N SER A 340 -15.77 -8.42 -2.96
CA SER A 340 -17.22 -8.61 -2.82
C SER A 340 -17.88 -9.09 -4.11
N GLU A 341 -17.16 -9.05 -5.23
CA GLU A 341 -17.74 -9.27 -6.57
C GLU A 341 -17.51 -10.69 -7.10
N LEU A 342 -16.80 -11.54 -6.35
CA LEU A 342 -16.49 -12.91 -6.76
C LEU A 342 -17.74 -13.77 -6.97
N LEU A 343 -17.73 -14.60 -8.02
CA LEU A 343 -18.78 -15.58 -8.27
C LEU A 343 -18.61 -16.83 -7.39
N PRO A 344 -19.69 -17.61 -7.17
CA PRO A 344 -19.61 -18.88 -6.43
C PRO A 344 -18.66 -19.92 -7.04
N ASP A 345 -18.53 -19.91 -8.36
CA ASP A 345 -17.67 -20.83 -9.14
C ASP A 345 -16.27 -20.25 -9.40
N ALA A 346 -15.95 -19.07 -8.85
CA ALA A 346 -14.63 -18.46 -9.01
C ALA A 346 -13.53 -19.39 -8.47
N ASP A 347 -12.50 -19.61 -9.26
CA ASP A 347 -11.32 -20.38 -8.90
C ASP A 347 -10.05 -19.58 -9.19
N ALA A 348 -9.06 -19.68 -8.32
CA ALA A 348 -7.76 -19.06 -8.52
C ALA A 348 -6.62 -19.91 -7.97
N VAL A 349 -5.49 -19.90 -8.68
CA VAL A 349 -4.22 -20.48 -8.25
C VAL A 349 -3.12 -19.45 -8.35
N ARG A 350 -2.30 -19.30 -7.31
CA ARG A 350 -1.13 -18.42 -7.30
C ARG A 350 0.11 -19.19 -6.89
N VAL A 351 1.23 -18.82 -7.52
CA VAL A 351 2.58 -19.28 -7.15
C VAL A 351 3.41 -18.05 -6.81
N ALA A 352 4.19 -18.14 -5.74
CA ALA A 352 5.16 -17.14 -5.35
C ALA A 352 6.48 -17.79 -5.00
N VAL A 353 7.58 -17.30 -5.57
CA VAL A 353 8.94 -17.76 -5.23
C VAL A 353 9.84 -16.54 -5.15
N PHE A 354 10.50 -16.34 -4.01
CA PHE A 354 11.38 -15.19 -3.81
C PHE A 354 12.45 -15.46 -2.77
N GLY A 355 13.46 -14.61 -2.74
CA GLY A 355 14.52 -14.69 -1.77
C GLY A 355 15.47 -13.51 -1.89
N ALA A 356 16.43 -13.43 -0.96
CA ALA A 356 17.49 -12.45 -1.02
C ALA A 356 18.80 -13.05 -0.50
N THR A 357 19.92 -12.61 -1.08
CA THR A 357 21.26 -13.07 -0.71
C THR A 357 22.32 -12.02 -1.00
N ASP A 358 23.40 -12.07 -0.25
CA ASP A 358 24.66 -11.45 -0.62
C ASP A 358 25.48 -12.45 -1.45
N LEU A 359 25.60 -12.22 -2.77
CA LEU A 359 26.41 -13.05 -3.66
C LEU A 359 27.91 -12.98 -3.29
N ASN A 360 28.35 -11.82 -2.87
CA ASN A 360 29.67 -11.51 -2.35
C ASN A 360 29.63 -10.13 -1.67
N PRO A 361 30.74 -9.63 -1.06
CA PRO A 361 30.74 -8.33 -0.35
C PRO A 361 30.36 -7.11 -1.22
N ARG A 362 30.32 -7.24 -2.55
CA ARG A 362 30.02 -6.15 -3.48
C ARG A 362 28.67 -6.30 -4.17
N TRP A 363 28.06 -7.48 -4.18
CA TRP A 363 26.85 -7.74 -4.96
C TRP A 363 25.79 -8.43 -4.13
N ARG A 364 24.60 -7.89 -4.16
CA ARG A 364 23.38 -8.43 -3.54
C ARG A 364 22.33 -8.70 -4.58
N LEU A 365 21.51 -9.70 -4.36
CA LEU A 365 20.50 -10.16 -5.29
C LEU A 365 19.19 -10.47 -4.54
N ALA A 366 18.08 -9.97 -5.07
CA ALA A 366 16.75 -10.26 -4.56
C ALA A 366 15.77 -10.49 -5.72
N PRO A 367 15.66 -11.73 -6.23
CA PRO A 367 14.68 -12.10 -7.24
C PRO A 367 13.32 -12.40 -6.63
N ALA A 368 12.26 -12.23 -7.45
CA ALA A 368 10.92 -12.69 -7.15
C ALA A 368 10.20 -13.13 -8.44
N LEU A 369 9.42 -14.20 -8.32
CA LEU A 369 8.48 -14.69 -9.30
C LEU A 369 7.11 -14.76 -8.65
N LEU A 370 6.13 -14.16 -9.29
CA LEU A 370 4.72 -14.27 -8.96
C LEU A 370 3.94 -14.66 -10.20
N ALA A 371 3.03 -15.61 -10.07
CA ALA A 371 2.12 -15.98 -11.15
C ALA A 371 0.74 -16.29 -10.60
N GLU A 372 -0.29 -15.96 -11.35
CA GLU A 372 -1.67 -16.29 -11.00
C GLU A 372 -2.47 -16.65 -12.25
N GLN A 373 -3.36 -17.58 -12.07
CA GLN A 373 -4.44 -17.88 -12.99
C GLN A 373 -5.74 -17.90 -12.20
N SER A 374 -6.77 -17.21 -12.69
CA SER A 374 -8.12 -17.27 -12.16
C SER A 374 -9.15 -17.38 -13.26
N GLN A 375 -10.29 -17.97 -12.94
CA GLN A 375 -11.40 -18.20 -13.87
C GLN A 375 -12.74 -18.02 -13.15
N ASP A 376 -13.79 -17.72 -13.93
CA ASP A 376 -15.15 -17.48 -13.43
C ASP A 376 -15.17 -16.50 -12.24
N ARG A 377 -14.27 -15.49 -12.28
CA ARG A 377 -14.02 -14.61 -11.16
C ARG A 377 -15.17 -13.62 -10.95
N TYR A 378 -15.56 -12.90 -12.00
CA TYR A 378 -16.56 -11.83 -11.95
C TYR A 378 -17.75 -12.08 -12.88
N VAL A 379 -17.51 -12.74 -13.98
CA VAL A 379 -18.55 -13.21 -14.90
C VAL A 379 -18.21 -14.60 -15.39
N LYS A 380 -19.21 -15.39 -15.70
CA LYS A 380 -19.00 -16.75 -16.14
C LYS A 380 -18.15 -16.82 -17.42
N GLY A 381 -17.08 -17.59 -17.37
CA GLY A 381 -16.15 -17.80 -18.47
C GLY A 381 -15.06 -16.71 -18.58
N ASP A 382 -14.97 -15.76 -17.65
CA ASP A 382 -13.80 -14.89 -17.59
C ASP A 382 -12.55 -15.67 -17.19
N GLU A 383 -11.40 -15.20 -17.66
CA GLU A 383 -10.11 -15.82 -17.39
C GLU A 383 -9.02 -14.74 -17.28
N TYR A 384 -8.22 -14.79 -16.22
CA TYR A 384 -7.13 -13.87 -16.00
C TYR A 384 -5.86 -14.67 -15.68
N GLN A 385 -4.83 -14.45 -16.48
CA GLN A 385 -3.52 -15.06 -16.28
C GLN A 385 -2.45 -13.97 -16.28
N TRP A 386 -1.53 -14.04 -15.33
CA TRP A 386 -0.36 -13.18 -15.33
C TRP A 386 0.84 -13.86 -14.69
N LEU A 387 2.02 -13.43 -15.11
CA LEU A 387 3.31 -13.85 -14.58
C LEU A 387 4.21 -12.62 -14.44
N THR A 388 4.73 -12.38 -13.26
CA THR A 388 5.74 -11.35 -13.00
C THR A 388 7.07 -11.98 -12.63
N LEU A 389 8.13 -11.56 -13.29
CA LEU A 389 9.53 -11.77 -12.93
C LEU A 389 10.11 -10.42 -12.50
N ASN A 390 10.63 -10.33 -11.29
CA ASN A 390 11.32 -9.14 -10.81
C ASN A 390 12.69 -9.54 -10.23
N THR A 391 13.67 -8.70 -10.43
CA THR A 391 15.00 -8.89 -9.84
C THR A 391 15.56 -7.54 -9.43
N ARG A 392 15.89 -7.39 -8.15
CA ARG A 392 16.64 -6.25 -7.63
C ARG A 392 18.08 -6.67 -7.36
N VAL A 393 19.02 -5.90 -7.89
CA VAL A 393 20.45 -6.11 -7.72
C VAL A 393 21.06 -4.85 -7.10
N ALA A 394 21.88 -4.99 -6.08
CA ALA A 394 22.63 -3.89 -5.51
C ALA A 394 24.14 -4.13 -5.64
N GLN A 395 24.86 -3.13 -6.15
CA GLN A 395 26.33 -3.10 -6.25
C GLN A 395 26.90 -2.13 -5.21
N VAL A 396 27.54 -2.64 -4.21
CA VAL A 396 28.22 -1.85 -3.17
C VAL A 396 29.47 -1.20 -3.75
N LEU A 397 29.51 0.13 -3.77
CA LEU A 397 30.65 0.92 -4.21
C LEU A 397 31.54 1.36 -3.04
N SER A 398 30.93 1.70 -1.92
CA SER A 398 31.62 2.15 -0.71
C SER A 398 30.79 1.82 0.55
N GLN A 399 31.28 2.24 1.68
CA GLN A 399 30.58 2.07 2.96
C GLN A 399 29.18 2.72 2.99
N ASN A 400 28.96 3.75 2.16
CA ASN A 400 27.73 4.56 2.20
C ASN A 400 27.01 4.65 0.85
N VAL A 401 27.56 4.06 -0.22
CA VAL A 401 27.02 4.20 -1.58
C VAL A 401 26.89 2.85 -2.24
N GLU A 402 25.71 2.60 -2.79
CA GLU A 402 25.47 1.46 -3.68
C GLU A 402 24.71 1.90 -4.95
N LEU A 403 24.89 1.18 -6.03
CA LEU A 403 24.07 1.30 -7.23
C LEU A 403 23.03 0.19 -7.21
N VAL A 404 21.76 0.58 -7.23
CA VAL A 404 20.66 -0.37 -7.23
C VAL A 404 20.02 -0.42 -8.61
N TYR A 405 19.79 -1.60 -9.08
CA TYR A 405 19.14 -1.90 -10.35
C TYR A 405 17.91 -2.76 -10.09
N GLU A 406 16.82 -2.47 -10.75
CA GLU A 406 15.64 -3.34 -10.75
C GLU A 406 15.18 -3.58 -12.18
N ALA A 407 14.95 -4.83 -12.50
CA ALA A 407 14.34 -5.25 -13.74
C ALA A 407 13.08 -6.06 -13.43
N ALA A 408 11.96 -5.67 -14.01
CA ALA A 408 10.72 -6.40 -13.94
C ALA A 408 10.17 -6.65 -15.36
N TRP A 409 9.66 -7.85 -15.56
CA TRP A 409 8.92 -8.22 -16.74
C TRP A 409 7.64 -8.92 -16.31
N GLN A 410 6.51 -8.54 -16.92
CA GLN A 410 5.23 -9.13 -16.65
C GLN A 410 4.55 -9.52 -17.97
N TYR A 411 3.99 -10.72 -18.01
CA TYR A 411 3.08 -11.16 -19.05
C TYR A 411 1.66 -11.19 -18.49
N MET A 412 0.70 -10.77 -19.30
CA MET A 412 -0.73 -10.78 -18.98
C MET A 412 -1.51 -11.33 -20.14
N ASP A 413 -2.51 -12.17 -19.83
CA ASP A 413 -3.55 -12.63 -20.74
C ASP A 413 -4.88 -12.56 -19.98
N LEU A 414 -5.71 -11.59 -20.36
CA LEU A 414 -6.86 -11.16 -19.58
C LEU A 414 -8.09 -11.18 -20.47
N ASP A 415 -9.00 -12.10 -20.19
CA ASP A 415 -10.29 -12.21 -20.88
C ASP A 415 -11.45 -11.94 -19.91
N PRO A 416 -11.87 -10.68 -19.71
CA PRO A 416 -12.90 -10.29 -18.78
C PRO A 416 -14.32 -10.58 -19.23
N LYS A 417 -14.54 -11.12 -20.44
CA LYS A 417 -15.88 -11.39 -21.01
C LYS A 417 -16.84 -10.21 -20.93
N GLY A 418 -16.33 -8.99 -21.07
CA GLY A 418 -17.12 -7.76 -21.02
C GLY A 418 -17.38 -7.22 -19.61
N TYR A 419 -16.83 -7.83 -18.56
CA TYR A 419 -16.96 -7.31 -17.20
C TYR A 419 -16.47 -5.85 -17.10
N LYS A 420 -17.33 -4.97 -16.53
CA LYS A 420 -17.09 -3.52 -16.47
C LYS A 420 -16.73 -2.89 -17.83
N GLY A 421 -17.22 -3.46 -18.94
CA GLY A 421 -17.00 -2.96 -20.30
C GLY A 421 -15.62 -3.27 -20.88
N ARG A 422 -14.79 -4.07 -20.19
CA ARG A 422 -13.43 -4.43 -20.63
C ARG A 422 -13.44 -5.47 -21.75
N GLN A 423 -12.42 -5.38 -22.61
CA GLN A 423 -12.19 -6.33 -23.71
C GLN A 423 -11.05 -7.28 -23.37
N ALA A 424 -11.01 -8.42 -24.04
CA ALA A 424 -9.89 -9.33 -23.92
C ALA A 424 -8.60 -8.69 -24.46
N VAL A 425 -7.51 -8.81 -23.68
CA VAL A 425 -6.19 -8.28 -24.02
C VAL A 425 -5.10 -9.24 -23.58
N SER A 426 -3.99 -9.26 -24.33
CA SER A 426 -2.78 -9.95 -23.89
C SER A 426 -1.55 -9.13 -24.25
N GLY A 427 -0.50 -9.21 -23.44
CA GLY A 427 0.70 -8.46 -23.71
C GLY A 427 1.73 -8.52 -22.58
N ASN A 428 2.80 -7.80 -22.80
CA ASN A 428 3.91 -7.71 -21.86
C ASN A 428 4.06 -6.29 -21.31
N PHE A 429 4.53 -6.21 -20.08
CA PHE A 429 5.00 -4.99 -19.45
C PHE A 429 6.45 -5.17 -19.02
N THR A 430 7.28 -4.17 -19.22
CA THR A 430 8.70 -4.16 -18.81
C THR A 430 9.01 -2.89 -18.03
N LYS A 431 9.73 -3.03 -16.93
CA LYS A 431 10.22 -1.93 -16.10
C LYS A 431 11.70 -2.13 -15.83
N LEU A 432 12.50 -1.09 -16.08
CA LEU A 432 13.92 -1.07 -15.77
C LEU A 432 14.22 0.18 -14.94
N THR A 433 14.85 0.01 -13.79
CA THR A 433 15.21 1.13 -12.89
C THR A 433 16.68 1.08 -12.56
N PHE A 434 17.31 2.26 -12.59
CA PHE A 434 18.64 2.52 -12.07
C PHE A 434 18.54 3.56 -10.95
N ALA A 435 19.13 3.25 -9.78
CA ALA A 435 19.04 4.09 -8.60
C ALA A 435 20.34 4.14 -7.80
N PRO A 436 21.21 5.15 -8.01
CA PRO A 436 22.24 5.49 -7.03
C PRO A 436 21.61 5.73 -5.66
N THR A 437 22.07 4.97 -4.67
CA THR A 437 21.46 4.91 -3.34
C THR A 437 22.51 5.20 -2.28
N PHE A 438 22.16 6.08 -1.35
CA PHE A 438 22.98 6.46 -0.20
C PHE A 438 22.36 5.84 1.06
N LYS A 439 23.20 5.23 1.88
CA LYS A 439 22.85 4.61 3.17
C LYS A 439 23.80 5.08 4.26
N ALA A 440 23.37 5.03 5.51
CA ALA A 440 24.27 5.23 6.63
C ALA A 440 25.38 4.15 6.65
N GLN A 441 25.00 2.91 6.32
CA GLN A 441 25.91 1.78 6.11
C GLN A 441 25.34 0.86 5.02
N THR A 442 26.20 0.34 4.16
CA THR A 442 25.83 -0.66 3.15
C THR A 442 26.05 -2.09 3.66
N ALA A 443 25.62 -2.38 4.91
CA ALA A 443 25.87 -3.66 5.56
C ALA A 443 24.95 -4.79 5.08
N GLY A 444 23.77 -4.47 4.53
CA GLY A 444 22.79 -5.47 4.07
C GLY A 444 21.80 -4.91 3.06
N PHE A 445 21.05 -5.82 2.41
CA PHE A 445 19.99 -5.45 1.45
C PHE A 445 18.88 -4.61 2.12
N PHE A 446 18.56 -4.91 3.37
CA PHE A 446 17.48 -4.27 4.12
C PHE A 446 17.93 -3.12 5.05
N GLU A 447 19.22 -2.72 5.00
CA GLU A 447 19.69 -1.60 5.79
C GLU A 447 19.04 -0.28 5.39
N ARG A 448 18.63 0.51 6.39
CA ARG A 448 17.96 1.80 6.25
C ARG A 448 18.60 2.83 7.20
N PRO A 449 18.46 4.16 6.98
CA PRO A 449 17.70 4.80 5.90
C PRO A 449 18.39 4.69 4.53
N GLU A 450 17.57 4.77 3.48
CA GLU A 450 18.01 4.92 2.10
C GLU A 450 17.58 6.29 1.55
N LEU A 451 18.49 6.97 0.87
CA LEU A 451 18.22 8.12 0.04
C LEU A 451 18.64 7.78 -1.38
N ARG A 452 17.72 7.84 -2.32
CA ARG A 452 18.01 7.42 -3.70
C ARG A 452 17.59 8.48 -4.72
N VAL A 453 18.39 8.60 -5.77
CA VAL A 453 18.00 9.25 -7.02
C VAL A 453 17.77 8.13 -8.03
N PHE A 454 16.77 8.25 -8.88
CA PHE A 454 16.47 7.16 -9.80
C PHE A 454 16.04 7.64 -11.18
N ALA A 455 16.23 6.76 -12.16
CA ALA A 455 15.64 6.82 -13.48
C ALA A 455 14.99 5.47 -13.75
N THR A 456 13.72 5.48 -14.16
CA THR A 456 12.91 4.30 -14.47
C THR A 456 12.37 4.40 -15.87
N TRP A 457 12.58 3.36 -16.67
CA TRP A 457 11.97 3.19 -17.97
C TRP A 457 10.91 2.09 -17.91
N MET A 458 9.74 2.36 -18.48
CA MET A 458 8.63 1.42 -18.58
C MET A 458 8.12 1.38 -20.00
N ASP A 459 7.74 0.18 -20.45
CA ASP A 459 7.10 -0.02 -21.74
C ASP A 459 6.18 -1.24 -21.71
N TRP A 460 5.17 -1.26 -22.58
CA TRP A 460 4.22 -2.34 -22.65
C TRP A 460 3.63 -2.50 -24.05
N SER A 461 3.00 -3.65 -24.30
CA SER A 461 2.30 -3.91 -25.56
C SER A 461 1.10 -2.97 -25.72
N SER A 462 0.94 -2.38 -26.90
CA SER A 462 -0.12 -1.40 -27.18
C SER A 462 -1.55 -1.94 -27.00
N GLU A 463 -1.71 -3.25 -27.09
CA GLU A 463 -2.99 -3.94 -26.83
C GLU A 463 -3.48 -3.74 -25.38
N LEU A 464 -2.56 -3.42 -24.44
CA LEU A 464 -2.88 -3.17 -23.04
C LEU A 464 -3.30 -1.72 -22.75
N ASP A 465 -3.20 -0.81 -23.73
CA ASP A 465 -3.58 0.59 -23.57
C ASP A 465 -5.08 0.71 -23.27
N ASN A 466 -5.41 1.49 -22.23
CA ASN A 466 -6.79 1.77 -21.83
C ASN A 466 -7.62 0.53 -21.46
N TYR A 467 -6.99 -0.56 -21.05
CA TYR A 467 -7.70 -1.78 -20.65
C TYR A 467 -8.69 -1.56 -19.52
N ALA A 468 -8.28 -0.82 -18.49
CA ALA A 468 -9.11 -0.52 -17.33
C ALA A 468 -9.34 0.99 -17.18
N SER A 469 -10.54 1.39 -16.78
CA SER A 469 -10.86 2.82 -16.52
C SER A 469 -10.02 3.43 -15.39
N THR A 470 -9.53 2.59 -14.47
CA THR A 470 -8.64 2.96 -13.38
C THR A 470 -7.16 2.76 -13.72
N ASP A 471 -6.87 2.34 -14.95
CA ASP A 471 -5.51 2.14 -15.41
C ASP A 471 -4.75 3.46 -15.44
N ALA A 472 -3.67 3.52 -14.69
CA ALA A 472 -2.83 4.69 -14.64
C ALA A 472 -1.91 4.82 -15.86
N MET A 473 -1.65 3.74 -16.59
CA MET A 473 -0.62 3.67 -17.63
C MET A 473 -1.19 3.88 -19.01
N GLY A 474 -2.26 3.27 -19.43
CA GLY A 474 -2.82 3.41 -20.78
C GLY A 474 -3.67 4.66 -21.02
N GLN A 475 -3.75 5.58 -20.08
CA GLN A 475 -4.56 6.79 -20.16
C GLN A 475 -3.70 8.07 -20.13
N SER A 476 -4.23 9.12 -20.76
CA SER A 476 -3.54 10.41 -20.83
C SER A 476 -2.13 10.20 -21.37
N ASP A 477 -1.11 10.71 -20.84
CA ASP A 477 0.26 10.71 -21.38
C ASP A 477 1.00 9.36 -21.27
N PHE A 478 0.35 8.30 -20.77
CA PHE A 478 0.94 6.96 -20.63
C PHE A 478 0.40 6.00 -21.70
N THR A 479 1.03 6.00 -22.87
CA THR A 479 0.74 5.07 -23.96
C THR A 479 1.97 4.22 -24.25
N ALA A 480 1.75 3.03 -24.83
CA ALA A 480 2.85 2.16 -25.25
C ALA A 480 3.85 2.89 -26.15
N GLY A 481 5.13 2.54 -26.05
CA GLY A 481 6.22 3.17 -26.80
C GLY A 481 7.40 3.65 -25.93
N GLY A 482 7.31 3.42 -24.63
CA GLY A 482 8.35 3.72 -23.66
C GLY A 482 8.16 5.05 -22.93
N GLU A 483 8.09 4.99 -21.62
CA GLU A 483 7.97 6.14 -20.74
C GLU A 483 9.12 6.17 -19.73
N TRP A 484 9.64 7.38 -19.47
CA TRP A 484 10.67 7.60 -18.47
C TRP A 484 10.11 8.35 -17.28
N ASN A 485 10.42 7.83 -16.09
CA ASN A 485 10.22 8.51 -14.82
C ASN A 485 11.57 8.79 -14.14
N PHE A 486 11.65 9.92 -13.47
CA PHE A 486 12.83 10.36 -12.72
C PHE A 486 12.39 10.82 -11.35
N GLY A 487 13.29 10.70 -10.38
CA GLY A 487 12.95 11.21 -9.05
C GLY A 487 14.02 11.04 -8.00
N VAL A 488 13.60 11.41 -6.81
CA VAL A 488 14.35 11.23 -5.56
C VAL A 488 13.39 10.64 -4.53
N GLN A 489 13.90 9.76 -3.69
CA GLN A 489 13.09 9.11 -2.66
C GLN A 489 13.92 8.84 -1.42
N MET A 490 13.30 8.99 -0.26
CA MET A 490 13.79 8.42 0.99
C MET A 490 12.93 7.23 1.43
N GLU A 491 13.54 6.27 2.08
CA GLU A 491 12.86 5.17 2.75
C GLU A 491 13.58 4.82 4.04
N THR A 492 12.80 4.64 5.10
CA THR A 492 13.35 4.28 6.41
C THR A 492 12.42 3.40 7.22
N TRP A 493 13.01 2.61 8.11
CA TRP A 493 12.37 1.99 9.27
C TRP A 493 13.31 1.98 10.47
N PHE A 494 12.77 1.88 11.64
CA PHE A 494 13.50 1.88 12.90
C PHE A 494 12.72 1.17 14.01
#